data_e4d667ac3c5eaf2fd711fcc7120125d7
#
_entry.id   e4d667ac3c5eaf2fd711fcc7120125d7
#
_cell.length_a   1.000
_cell.length_b   1.000
_cell.length_c   1.000
_cell.angle_alpha   90.00
_cell.angle_beta   90.00
_cell.angle_gamma   90.00
#
_symmetry.space_group_name_H-M   'P 1'
#
loop_
_entity.id
_entity.type
_entity.pdbx_description
1 polymer ?
#
loop_
_entity_poly.entity_id
_entity_poly.type
_entity_poly.pdbx_seq_one_letter_code
_entity_poly.pdbx_strand_id
1 'polypeptide(L)'
;MAIDNLDFSRYQLGWSDDQLPVFKPKKGINEAIVREMSAMKNEEPWMLKFRLDALKRFEKKPMLPWFADRMPDLDFNDIYYYIKPTDHQVNSWDDLPDAIKNTYERLGIPEAERKYLAGVTAQYESEVVFHRNREDLERLGVLFCDMDTAVREYPELVRKYFGTIIPPNDNKFAALNSAVWSGGSFIYVPPGVKVDQPLQAYFRINTENMGQFERTLIIADEGSQVHYVEGCSAPVYSTDSLHSAVVELVALPGSRITYTTIQNWSNNVYNLVTKRARAEAEAHVEWIDGNIGSRLTMKYPSVYLMGPKASGEVLSVAYAGPGQVQDAGAKMVHCAPETTSTIISKSISKDGGTTAYRGLVKVEEGATGAKSFVRCDALLLDEKSVSETRPYMEVGEQDASIGHEATVSKIGDDQLFYLMSRGLTESQAMGMIVNGFIEPVTRTLPMEYAVEWSRLIELQMEGSIG
;
A
#
# COMPACT_ATOMS: atom_id res chain seq x y z
N MET A 1 -16.41 22.64 -21.46
CA MET A 1 -17.11 21.46 -22.01
C MET A 1 -17.60 20.67 -20.79
N ALA A 2 -18.88 20.40 -20.74
CA ALA A 2 -19.61 19.98 -19.56
C ALA A 2 -19.16 18.59 -19.06
N ILE A 3 -18.90 18.52 -17.76
CA ILE A 3 -18.61 17.30 -16.96
C ILE A 3 -19.91 16.54 -16.63
N ASP A 4 -21.02 16.87 -17.31
CA ASP A 4 -22.38 16.46 -16.92
C ASP A 4 -22.82 15.04 -17.35
N ASN A 5 -21.92 14.18 -17.86
CA ASN A 5 -22.30 12.84 -18.34
C ASN A 5 -21.48 11.66 -17.77
N LEU A 6 -20.90 11.82 -16.60
CA LEU A 6 -20.36 10.66 -15.86
C LEU A 6 -21.51 10.04 -15.05
N ASP A 7 -21.97 8.89 -15.49
CA ASP A 7 -22.99 8.08 -14.80
C ASP A 7 -22.43 7.56 -13.46
N PHE A 8 -22.73 8.29 -12.39
CA PHE A 8 -22.26 8.03 -11.03
C PHE A 8 -22.89 6.78 -10.38
N SER A 9 -23.92 6.16 -10.99
CA SER A 9 -24.57 4.94 -10.50
C SER A 9 -23.69 3.68 -10.66
N ARG A 10 -22.59 3.75 -11.39
CA ARG A 10 -21.71 2.61 -11.69
C ARG A 10 -20.66 2.29 -10.63
N TYR A 11 -20.49 3.14 -9.61
CA TYR A 11 -19.48 2.94 -8.57
C TYR A 11 -20.04 2.18 -7.36
N GLN A 12 -20.64 1.03 -7.59
CA GLN A 12 -20.94 0.08 -6.52
C GLN A 12 -19.74 -0.85 -6.34
N LEU A 13 -18.89 -0.59 -5.37
CA LEU A 13 -17.67 -1.37 -5.08
C LEU A 13 -17.95 -2.76 -4.48
N GLY A 14 -19.22 -3.07 -4.16
CA GLY A 14 -19.64 -4.31 -3.49
C GLY A 14 -19.94 -5.49 -4.42
N TRP A 15 -19.52 -5.49 -5.67
CA TRP A 15 -19.81 -6.56 -6.62
C TRP A 15 -18.61 -7.52 -6.79
N SER A 16 -18.90 -8.78 -7.09
CA SER A 16 -17.93 -9.82 -7.45
C SER A 16 -18.25 -10.40 -8.84
N ASP A 17 -17.26 -10.99 -9.48
CA ASP A 17 -17.43 -11.68 -10.76
C ASP A 17 -17.64 -13.18 -10.54
N ASP A 18 -18.45 -13.81 -11.42
CA ASP A 18 -18.74 -15.24 -11.39
C ASP A 18 -17.64 -16.11 -12.05
N GLN A 19 -16.42 -15.61 -12.18
CA GLN A 19 -15.33 -16.35 -12.79
C GLN A 19 -14.90 -17.53 -11.92
N LEU A 20 -14.94 -18.73 -12.49
CA LEU A 20 -14.40 -19.93 -11.85
C LEU A 20 -12.88 -19.94 -11.96
N PRO A 21 -12.15 -20.06 -10.84
CA PRO A 21 -10.68 -20.13 -10.86
C PRO A 21 -10.21 -21.44 -11.51
N VAL A 22 -9.06 -21.38 -12.17
CA VAL A 22 -8.40 -22.57 -12.75
C VAL A 22 -7.94 -23.52 -11.65
N PHE A 23 -7.50 -22.97 -10.52
CA PHE A 23 -7.11 -23.74 -9.35
C PHE A 23 -7.44 -23.02 -8.05
N LYS A 24 -8.02 -23.78 -7.10
CA LYS A 24 -8.37 -23.29 -5.77
C LYS A 24 -8.08 -24.40 -4.75
N PRO A 25 -7.01 -24.27 -3.93
CA PRO A 25 -6.67 -25.25 -2.90
C PRO A 25 -7.65 -25.20 -1.72
N LYS A 26 -7.43 -26.05 -0.73
CA LYS A 26 -8.18 -26.00 0.53
C LYS A 26 -7.84 -24.73 1.32
N LYS A 27 -8.78 -24.27 2.16
CA LYS A 27 -8.55 -23.22 3.14
C LYS A 27 -7.51 -23.63 4.19
N GLY A 28 -6.90 -22.63 4.83
CA GLY A 28 -5.96 -22.79 5.91
C GLY A 28 -4.51 -22.70 5.48
N ILE A 29 -3.63 -22.52 6.46
CA ILE A 29 -2.18 -22.42 6.25
C ILE A 29 -1.46 -23.58 6.96
N ASN A 30 -0.72 -24.36 6.17
CA ASN A 30 0.12 -25.46 6.66
C ASN A 30 1.21 -25.82 5.65
N GLU A 31 2.12 -26.70 6.05
CA GLU A 31 3.24 -27.12 5.20
C GLU A 31 2.78 -27.73 3.87
N ALA A 32 1.68 -28.49 3.84
CA ALA A 32 1.17 -29.11 2.60
C ALA A 32 0.72 -28.06 1.58
N ILE A 33 -0.04 -27.04 2.02
CA ILE A 33 -0.48 -25.91 1.17
C ILE A 33 0.72 -25.13 0.63
N VAL A 34 1.72 -24.84 1.47
CA VAL A 34 2.94 -24.12 1.04
C VAL A 34 3.73 -24.91 0.00
N ARG A 35 3.85 -26.24 0.16
CA ARG A 35 4.50 -27.10 -0.83
C ARG A 35 3.73 -27.21 -2.13
N GLU A 36 2.41 -27.35 -2.07
CA GLU A 36 1.53 -27.37 -3.23
C GLU A 36 1.65 -26.08 -4.04
N MET A 37 1.59 -24.94 -3.37
CA MET A 37 1.74 -23.61 -3.99
C MET A 37 3.12 -23.43 -4.65
N SER A 38 4.19 -23.82 -3.96
CA SER A 38 5.56 -23.76 -4.53
C SER A 38 5.73 -24.68 -5.73
N ALA A 39 5.13 -25.88 -5.72
CA ALA A 39 5.11 -26.79 -6.85
C ALA A 39 4.34 -26.25 -8.05
N MET A 40 3.17 -25.64 -7.83
CA MET A 40 2.37 -24.99 -8.88
C MET A 40 3.11 -23.85 -9.57
N LYS A 41 3.95 -23.12 -8.82
CA LYS A 41 4.77 -22.02 -9.32
C LYS A 41 6.08 -22.47 -9.95
N ASN A 42 6.40 -23.77 -9.92
CA ASN A 42 7.68 -24.33 -10.36
C ASN A 42 8.89 -23.62 -9.74
N GLU A 43 8.82 -23.35 -8.45
CA GLU A 43 9.86 -22.61 -7.73
C GLU A 43 11.12 -23.45 -7.51
N GLU A 44 12.29 -22.79 -7.54
CA GLU A 44 13.55 -23.42 -7.16
C GLU A 44 13.58 -23.83 -5.68
N PRO A 45 14.37 -24.83 -5.30
CA PRO A 45 14.44 -25.36 -3.90
C PRO A 45 14.71 -24.29 -2.83
N TRP A 46 15.46 -23.23 -3.16
CA TRP A 46 15.76 -22.17 -2.21
C TRP A 46 14.52 -21.36 -1.81
N MET A 47 13.59 -21.15 -2.76
CA MET A 47 12.35 -20.42 -2.48
C MET A 47 11.41 -21.27 -1.63
N LEU A 48 11.26 -22.57 -1.93
CA LEU A 48 10.50 -23.47 -1.07
C LEU A 48 11.06 -23.49 0.36
N LYS A 49 12.40 -23.56 0.51
CA LYS A 49 13.04 -23.50 1.82
C LYS A 49 12.72 -22.19 2.54
N PHE A 50 12.81 -21.06 1.84
CA PHE A 50 12.46 -19.74 2.39
C PHE A 50 11.01 -19.70 2.90
N ARG A 51 10.06 -20.22 2.12
CA ARG A 51 8.64 -20.31 2.49
C ARG A 51 8.40 -21.16 3.73
N LEU A 52 9.00 -22.35 3.78
CA LEU A 52 8.85 -23.27 4.91
C LEU A 52 9.49 -22.74 6.21
N ASP A 53 10.62 -22.06 6.11
CA ASP A 53 11.24 -21.39 7.25
C ASP A 53 10.38 -20.20 7.73
N ALA A 54 9.74 -19.49 6.83
CA ALA A 54 8.82 -18.42 7.15
C ALA A 54 7.54 -18.95 7.83
N LEU A 55 6.97 -20.06 7.35
CA LEU A 55 5.80 -20.71 7.98
C LEU A 55 6.08 -21.06 9.45
N LYS A 56 7.22 -21.70 9.73
CA LYS A 56 7.63 -22.03 11.11
C LYS A 56 7.76 -20.79 12.00
N ARG A 57 8.18 -19.65 11.42
CA ARG A 57 8.27 -18.38 12.14
C ARG A 57 6.89 -17.79 12.39
N PHE A 58 5.98 -17.84 11.41
CA PHE A 58 4.60 -17.42 11.56
C PHE A 58 3.90 -18.18 12.70
N GLU A 59 4.03 -19.49 12.74
CA GLU A 59 3.42 -20.34 13.78
C GLU A 59 3.93 -19.98 15.19
N LYS A 60 5.24 -19.73 15.32
CA LYS A 60 5.89 -19.43 16.60
C LYS A 60 5.69 -18.00 17.09
N LYS A 61 5.53 -17.03 16.19
CA LYS A 61 5.40 -15.62 16.58
C LYS A 61 4.05 -15.36 17.24
N PRO A 62 4.02 -14.76 18.44
CA PRO A 62 2.76 -14.32 19.04
C PRO A 62 2.14 -13.21 18.20
N MET A 63 0.82 -13.05 18.35
CA MET A 63 0.14 -11.85 17.87
C MET A 63 0.64 -10.63 18.64
N LEU A 64 0.69 -9.48 17.98
CA LEU A 64 1.05 -8.22 18.62
C LEU A 64 0.00 -7.89 19.70
N PRO A 65 0.37 -7.68 20.97
CA PRO A 65 -0.60 -7.56 22.07
C PRO A 65 -1.66 -6.47 21.85
N TRP A 66 -1.23 -5.29 21.37
CA TRP A 66 -2.12 -4.15 21.10
C TRP A 66 -3.03 -4.34 19.87
N PHE A 67 -2.86 -5.44 19.15
CA PHE A 67 -3.58 -5.78 17.95
C PHE A 67 -4.52 -6.97 18.16
N ALA A 68 -4.19 -7.88 19.09
CA ALA A 68 -4.97 -9.07 19.36
C ALA A 68 -6.42 -8.75 19.75
N ASP A 69 -6.63 -7.69 20.53
CA ASP A 69 -7.96 -7.26 20.98
C ASP A 69 -8.82 -6.68 19.84
N ARG A 70 -8.20 -6.28 18.72
CA ARG A 70 -8.86 -5.69 17.55
C ARG A 70 -9.14 -6.69 16.42
N MET A 71 -8.66 -7.93 16.57
CA MET A 71 -8.81 -9.01 15.59
C MET A 71 -9.28 -10.32 16.22
N PRO A 72 -10.29 -10.33 17.12
CA PRO A 72 -10.67 -11.53 17.83
C PRO A 72 -11.22 -12.62 16.90
N ASP A 73 -11.79 -12.23 15.75
CA ASP A 73 -12.56 -13.09 14.87
C ASP A 73 -11.79 -13.60 13.64
N LEU A 74 -10.54 -13.18 13.44
CA LEU A 74 -9.77 -13.60 12.27
C LEU A 74 -9.24 -15.02 12.44
N ASP A 75 -9.86 -15.98 11.76
CA ASP A 75 -9.42 -17.36 11.69
C ASP A 75 -8.51 -17.60 10.47
N PHE A 76 -7.21 -17.74 10.72
CA PHE A 76 -6.23 -18.06 9.68
C PHE A 76 -6.48 -19.41 8.99
N ASN A 77 -7.32 -20.30 9.54
CA ASN A 77 -7.66 -21.57 8.91
C ASN A 77 -8.86 -21.45 7.97
N ASP A 78 -9.62 -20.35 8.02
CA ASP A 78 -10.78 -20.12 7.13
C ASP A 78 -10.46 -19.21 5.93
N ILE A 79 -9.18 -19.08 5.55
CA ILE A 79 -8.71 -18.23 4.45
C ILE A 79 -8.12 -19.10 3.34
N TYR A 80 -8.39 -18.73 2.08
CA TYR A 80 -7.66 -19.22 0.91
C TYR A 80 -6.37 -18.44 0.73
N TYR A 81 -5.24 -19.12 0.75
CA TYR A 81 -3.92 -18.49 0.64
C TYR A 81 -3.38 -18.39 -0.78
N TYR A 82 -4.02 -19.07 -1.71
CA TYR A 82 -3.67 -19.00 -3.11
C TYR A 82 -4.87 -19.37 -3.98
N ILE A 83 -5.15 -18.58 -5.00
CA ILE A 83 -6.14 -18.87 -6.04
C ILE A 83 -5.51 -18.50 -7.39
N LYS A 84 -5.48 -19.43 -8.34
CA LYS A 84 -5.02 -19.20 -9.69
C LYS A 84 -6.22 -18.86 -10.58
N PRO A 85 -6.37 -17.59 -11.02
CA PRO A 85 -7.53 -17.17 -11.80
C PRO A 85 -7.44 -17.59 -13.27
N THR A 86 -6.25 -17.61 -13.88
CA THR A 86 -6.01 -17.91 -15.29
C THR A 86 -4.78 -18.80 -15.48
N ASP A 87 -4.69 -19.48 -16.65
CA ASP A 87 -3.54 -20.34 -16.93
C ASP A 87 -2.29 -19.56 -17.34
N HIS A 88 -2.45 -18.35 -17.88
CA HIS A 88 -1.35 -17.52 -18.36
C HIS A 88 -1.65 -16.04 -18.25
N GLN A 89 -0.60 -15.27 -18.15
CA GLN A 89 -0.58 -13.82 -18.22
C GLN A 89 -0.69 -13.37 -19.67
N VAL A 90 -1.40 -12.28 -19.94
CA VAL A 90 -1.52 -11.65 -21.25
C VAL A 90 -0.86 -10.28 -21.26
N ASN A 91 -0.45 -9.82 -22.44
CA ASN A 91 0.15 -8.51 -22.68
C ASN A 91 -0.75 -7.57 -23.52
N SER A 92 -1.88 -8.08 -24.01
CA SER A 92 -2.93 -7.31 -24.64
C SER A 92 -4.17 -7.31 -23.77
N TRP A 93 -4.78 -6.13 -23.57
CA TRP A 93 -6.02 -6.01 -22.83
C TRP A 93 -7.18 -6.76 -23.48
N ASP A 94 -7.14 -6.89 -24.81
CA ASP A 94 -8.19 -7.57 -25.57
C ASP A 94 -8.19 -9.09 -25.35
N ASP A 95 -7.06 -9.64 -24.91
CA ASP A 95 -6.89 -11.08 -24.64
C ASP A 95 -7.29 -11.48 -23.20
N LEU A 96 -7.63 -10.52 -22.34
CA LEU A 96 -8.15 -10.80 -21.01
C LEU A 96 -9.53 -11.45 -21.06
N PRO A 97 -9.82 -12.41 -20.15
CA PRO A 97 -11.19 -12.91 -19.98
C PRO A 97 -12.18 -11.77 -19.71
N ASP A 98 -13.35 -11.82 -20.35
CA ASP A 98 -14.35 -10.75 -20.28
C ASP A 98 -14.73 -10.37 -18.83
N ALA A 99 -14.84 -11.33 -17.92
CA ALA A 99 -15.14 -11.08 -16.52
C ALA A 99 -14.06 -10.20 -15.86
N ILE A 100 -12.77 -10.53 -16.05
CA ILE A 100 -11.65 -9.76 -15.51
C ILE A 100 -11.58 -8.38 -16.15
N LYS A 101 -11.77 -8.30 -17.48
CA LYS A 101 -11.80 -7.06 -18.24
C LYS A 101 -12.90 -6.12 -17.73
N ASN A 102 -14.12 -6.64 -17.60
CA ASN A 102 -15.26 -5.90 -17.05
C ASN A 102 -15.00 -5.41 -15.62
N THR A 103 -14.29 -6.21 -14.80
CA THR A 103 -13.88 -5.82 -13.45
C THR A 103 -13.07 -4.53 -13.48
N TYR A 104 -12.00 -4.51 -14.25
CA TYR A 104 -11.12 -3.34 -14.33
C TYR A 104 -11.76 -2.14 -15.02
N GLU A 105 -12.68 -2.35 -15.97
CA GLU A 105 -13.47 -1.28 -16.59
C GLU A 105 -14.44 -0.63 -15.58
N ARG A 106 -15.09 -1.46 -14.74
CA ARG A 106 -15.97 -0.97 -13.67
C ARG A 106 -15.20 -0.23 -12.57
N LEU A 107 -13.96 -0.61 -12.30
CA LEU A 107 -13.08 0.10 -11.36
C LEU A 107 -12.65 1.47 -11.90
N GLY A 108 -13.06 1.80 -13.14
CA GLY A 108 -12.82 3.11 -13.73
C GLY A 108 -11.37 3.31 -14.17
N ILE A 109 -10.63 2.21 -14.45
CA ILE A 109 -9.30 2.32 -15.05
C ILE A 109 -9.48 2.84 -16.48
N PRO A 110 -9.29 4.14 -16.75
CA PRO A 110 -9.53 4.73 -18.05
C PRO A 110 -8.62 4.09 -19.10
N GLU A 111 -9.12 3.89 -20.29
CA GLU A 111 -8.30 3.43 -21.43
C GLU A 111 -7.12 4.38 -21.73
N ALA A 112 -7.28 5.66 -21.37
CA ALA A 112 -6.25 6.67 -21.46
C ALA A 112 -5.06 6.41 -20.52
N GLU A 113 -5.30 5.98 -19.26
CA GLU A 113 -4.22 5.64 -18.30
C GLU A 113 -3.37 4.48 -18.83
N ARG A 114 -4.00 3.49 -19.44
CA ARG A 114 -3.30 2.34 -20.04
C ARG A 114 -2.33 2.72 -21.17
N LYS A 115 -2.58 3.83 -21.86
CA LYS A 115 -1.78 4.33 -23.00
C LYS A 115 -0.66 5.28 -22.59
N TYR A 116 -0.79 5.98 -21.46
CA TYR A 116 0.12 7.06 -21.07
C TYR A 116 1.12 6.69 -19.97
N LEU A 117 0.98 5.54 -19.33
CA LEU A 117 1.88 5.09 -18.28
C LEU A 117 3.17 4.45 -18.85
N ALA A 118 4.23 4.48 -18.07
CA ALA A 118 5.50 3.83 -18.41
C ALA A 118 5.37 2.29 -18.45
N GLY A 119 4.50 1.73 -17.62
CA GLY A 119 4.15 0.32 -17.60
C GLY A 119 2.94 0.09 -16.69
N VAL A 120 2.16 -0.95 -16.99
CA VAL A 120 0.95 -1.32 -16.24
C VAL A 120 0.92 -2.82 -15.95
N THR A 121 0.58 -3.17 -14.72
CA THR A 121 0.35 -4.54 -14.27
C THR A 121 -1.03 -4.63 -13.64
N ALA A 122 -1.76 -5.71 -13.88
CA ALA A 122 -3.03 -6.00 -13.21
C ALA A 122 -2.97 -7.38 -12.57
N GLN A 123 -3.17 -7.42 -11.26
CA GLN A 123 -3.26 -8.65 -10.48
C GLN A 123 -4.70 -8.89 -10.07
N TYR A 124 -5.16 -10.09 -10.34
CA TYR A 124 -6.47 -10.58 -9.96
C TYR A 124 -6.29 -11.83 -9.10
N GLU A 125 -6.83 -11.83 -7.88
CA GLU A 125 -6.56 -12.85 -6.86
C GLU A 125 -5.06 -12.97 -6.52
N SER A 126 -4.48 -14.13 -6.72
CA SER A 126 -3.09 -14.42 -6.36
C SER A 126 -2.09 -14.20 -7.48
N GLU A 127 -2.51 -13.91 -8.71
CA GLU A 127 -1.59 -13.83 -9.84
C GLU A 127 -1.79 -12.59 -10.71
N VAL A 128 -0.71 -12.14 -11.31
CA VAL A 128 -0.75 -11.10 -12.34
C VAL A 128 -1.34 -11.70 -13.62
N VAL A 129 -2.43 -11.09 -14.09
CA VAL A 129 -3.17 -11.54 -15.28
C VAL A 129 -2.87 -10.70 -16.53
N PHE A 130 -2.41 -9.47 -16.33
CA PHE A 130 -2.06 -8.55 -17.40
C PHE A 130 -0.78 -7.80 -17.05
N HIS A 131 0.12 -7.68 -18.04
CA HIS A 131 1.34 -6.88 -17.92
C HIS A 131 1.71 -6.23 -19.25
N ARG A 132 2.11 -4.98 -19.21
CA ARG A 132 2.65 -4.24 -20.35
C ARG A 132 3.69 -3.23 -19.90
N ASN A 133 4.80 -3.15 -20.60
CA ASN A 133 5.84 -2.15 -20.40
C ASN A 133 6.10 -1.38 -21.69
N ARG A 134 6.66 -0.18 -21.59
CA ARG A 134 7.09 0.60 -22.76
C ARG A 134 8.39 0.03 -23.32
N GLU A 135 8.44 -0.16 -24.63
CA GLU A 135 9.60 -0.73 -25.33
C GLU A 135 10.88 0.11 -25.18
N ASP A 136 10.76 1.44 -25.07
CA ASP A 136 11.90 2.32 -24.85
C ASP A 136 12.55 2.13 -23.48
N LEU A 137 11.76 1.85 -22.43
CA LEU A 137 12.27 1.52 -21.11
C LEU A 137 12.94 0.15 -21.07
N GLU A 138 12.38 -0.83 -21.77
CA GLU A 138 13.00 -2.15 -21.92
C GLU A 138 14.36 -2.06 -22.62
N ARG A 139 14.48 -1.21 -23.65
CA ARG A 139 15.76 -0.94 -24.34
C ARG A 139 16.80 -0.27 -23.45
N LEU A 140 16.35 0.49 -22.44
CA LEU A 140 17.22 1.09 -21.42
C LEU A 140 17.58 0.10 -20.30
N GLY A 141 17.06 -1.13 -20.37
CA GLY A 141 17.29 -2.18 -19.37
C GLY A 141 16.44 -2.06 -18.11
N VAL A 142 15.36 -1.27 -18.13
CA VAL A 142 14.38 -1.23 -17.05
C VAL A 142 13.60 -2.54 -17.04
N LEU A 143 13.64 -3.23 -15.90
CA LEU A 143 12.83 -4.42 -15.67
C LEU A 143 11.58 -4.00 -14.89
N PHE A 144 10.42 -4.38 -15.39
CA PHE A 144 9.16 -4.32 -14.69
C PHE A 144 8.37 -5.57 -15.03
N CYS A 145 8.15 -6.43 -14.05
CA CYS A 145 7.39 -7.68 -14.20
C CYS A 145 6.76 -8.06 -12.84
N ASP A 146 5.99 -9.12 -12.81
CA ASP A 146 5.57 -9.71 -11.55
C ASP A 146 6.73 -10.39 -10.82
N MET A 147 6.58 -10.53 -9.50
CA MET A 147 7.65 -11.08 -8.66
C MET A 147 7.91 -12.57 -8.93
N ASP A 148 6.90 -13.34 -9.35
CA ASP A 148 7.05 -14.75 -9.71
C ASP A 148 7.91 -14.92 -10.97
N THR A 149 7.69 -14.05 -11.96
CA THR A 149 8.53 -13.97 -13.16
C THR A 149 9.97 -13.56 -12.81
N ALA A 150 10.12 -12.56 -11.93
CA ALA A 150 11.45 -12.10 -11.50
C ALA A 150 12.26 -13.21 -10.83
N VAL A 151 11.64 -14.03 -9.98
CA VAL A 151 12.30 -15.18 -9.33
C VAL A 151 12.84 -16.18 -10.35
N ARG A 152 12.12 -16.40 -11.46
CA ARG A 152 12.52 -17.36 -12.52
C ARG A 152 13.56 -16.79 -13.49
N GLU A 153 13.36 -15.54 -13.93
CA GLU A 153 14.15 -14.97 -15.02
C GLU A 153 15.36 -14.17 -14.55
N TYR A 154 15.29 -13.61 -13.34
CA TYR A 154 16.35 -12.76 -12.74
C TYR A 154 16.79 -13.27 -11.35
N PRO A 155 17.04 -14.59 -11.15
CA PRO A 155 17.26 -15.17 -9.81
C PRO A 155 18.45 -14.57 -9.06
N GLU A 156 19.52 -14.21 -9.73
CA GLU A 156 20.70 -13.58 -9.12
C GLU A 156 20.37 -12.24 -8.49
N LEU A 157 19.63 -11.40 -9.22
CA LEU A 157 19.23 -10.06 -8.75
C LEU A 157 18.21 -10.18 -7.60
N VAL A 158 17.25 -11.07 -7.73
CA VAL A 158 16.25 -11.33 -6.68
C VAL A 158 16.93 -11.82 -5.41
N ARG A 159 17.78 -12.84 -5.48
CA ARG A 159 18.48 -13.40 -4.30
C ARG A 159 19.33 -12.36 -3.55
N LYS A 160 19.85 -11.37 -4.26
CA LYS A 160 20.67 -10.31 -3.65
C LYS A 160 19.86 -9.41 -2.72
N TYR A 161 18.58 -9.16 -3.01
CA TYR A 161 17.80 -8.16 -2.32
C TYR A 161 16.52 -8.68 -1.64
N PHE A 162 15.90 -9.74 -2.14
CA PHE A 162 14.64 -10.28 -1.64
C PHE A 162 14.74 -10.75 -0.19
N GLY A 163 13.86 -10.23 0.67
CA GLY A 163 13.82 -10.59 2.08
C GLY A 163 15.00 -10.07 2.91
N THR A 164 15.82 -9.15 2.37
CA THR A 164 16.96 -8.58 3.07
C THR A 164 16.61 -7.36 3.91
N ILE A 165 15.59 -6.61 3.50
CA ILE A 165 15.10 -5.42 4.20
C ILE A 165 13.97 -5.80 5.15
N ILE A 166 13.05 -6.67 4.71
CA ILE A 166 11.97 -7.23 5.53
C ILE A 166 12.13 -8.76 5.57
N PRO A 167 12.96 -9.27 6.47
CA PRO A 167 13.15 -10.70 6.60
C PRO A 167 11.93 -11.39 7.23
N PRO A 168 11.74 -12.72 7.05
CA PRO A 168 10.61 -13.46 7.61
C PRO A 168 10.47 -13.40 9.13
N ASN A 169 11.51 -12.98 9.85
CA ASN A 169 11.47 -12.81 11.31
C ASN A 169 11.10 -11.38 11.75
N ASP A 170 10.79 -10.46 10.87
CA ASP A 170 10.45 -9.08 11.21
C ASP A 170 9.21 -9.03 12.13
N ASN A 171 8.07 -9.40 11.61
CA ASN A 171 6.80 -9.49 12.36
C ASN A 171 5.97 -10.70 11.91
N LYS A 172 4.84 -10.97 12.58
CA LYS A 172 4.00 -12.12 12.28
C LYS A 172 3.45 -12.10 10.85
N PHE A 173 3.04 -10.92 10.35
CA PHE A 173 2.47 -10.77 9.01
C PHE A 173 3.53 -10.79 7.91
N ALA A 174 4.73 -10.29 8.17
CA ALA A 174 5.87 -10.47 7.27
C ALA A 174 6.27 -11.95 7.16
N ALA A 175 6.18 -12.71 8.27
CA ALA A 175 6.38 -14.16 8.24
C ALA A 175 5.29 -14.86 7.44
N LEU A 176 4.01 -14.47 7.60
CA LEU A 176 2.88 -14.99 6.84
C LEU A 176 3.07 -14.72 5.34
N ASN A 177 3.28 -13.46 4.96
CA ASN A 177 3.55 -13.10 3.57
C ASN A 177 4.72 -13.93 3.01
N SER A 178 5.84 -14.01 3.74
CA SER A 178 7.01 -14.77 3.28
C SER A 178 6.74 -16.25 3.04
N ALA A 179 5.77 -16.83 3.75
CA ALA A 179 5.36 -18.23 3.56
C ALA A 179 4.46 -18.43 2.33
N VAL A 180 3.57 -17.47 2.04
CA VAL A 180 2.48 -17.66 1.06
C VAL A 180 2.39 -16.56 0.00
N TRP A 181 3.41 -15.71 -0.15
CA TRP A 181 3.37 -14.64 -1.14
C TRP A 181 3.15 -15.15 -2.57
N SER A 182 2.44 -14.36 -3.36
CA SER A 182 2.15 -14.61 -4.75
C SER A 182 1.91 -13.29 -5.47
N GLY A 183 2.45 -13.14 -6.68
CA GLY A 183 2.36 -11.90 -7.43
C GLY A 183 3.11 -10.74 -6.76
N GLY A 184 2.61 -9.53 -6.96
CA GLY A 184 3.31 -8.29 -6.62
C GLY A 184 4.21 -7.83 -7.76
N SER A 185 4.96 -6.75 -7.55
CA SER A 185 5.77 -6.11 -8.59
C SER A 185 7.26 -6.26 -8.32
N PHE A 186 8.00 -6.56 -9.38
CA PHE A 186 9.45 -6.45 -9.41
C PHE A 186 9.87 -5.34 -10.37
N ILE A 187 10.67 -4.40 -9.86
CA ILE A 187 11.19 -3.29 -10.66
C ILE A 187 12.70 -3.17 -10.40
N TYR A 188 13.45 -3.12 -11.50
CA TYR A 188 14.86 -2.73 -11.47
C TYR A 188 15.08 -1.60 -12.48
N VAL A 189 15.65 -0.50 -12.00
CA VAL A 189 16.01 0.64 -12.86
C VAL A 189 17.53 0.77 -12.88
N PRO A 190 18.16 0.62 -14.07
CA PRO A 190 19.62 0.67 -14.20
C PRO A 190 20.23 2.00 -13.81
N PRO A 191 21.56 2.06 -13.57
CA PRO A 191 22.26 3.30 -13.18
C PRO A 191 21.99 4.48 -14.12
N GLY A 192 21.66 5.64 -13.55
CA GLY A 192 21.42 6.88 -14.27
C GLY A 192 20.12 6.96 -15.06
N VAL A 193 19.36 5.89 -15.17
CA VAL A 193 18.09 5.88 -15.91
C VAL A 193 17.00 6.58 -15.10
N LYS A 194 16.27 7.49 -15.74
CA LYS A 194 15.12 8.18 -15.16
C LYS A 194 13.87 7.75 -15.88
N VAL A 195 12.96 7.13 -15.14
CA VAL A 195 11.63 6.77 -15.64
C VAL A 195 10.73 8.00 -15.54
N ASP A 196 10.33 8.55 -16.68
CA ASP A 196 9.66 9.85 -16.80
C ASP A 196 8.19 9.83 -16.39
N GLN A 197 7.54 8.67 -16.46
CA GLN A 197 6.14 8.46 -16.09
C GLN A 197 6.01 7.33 -15.09
N PRO A 198 4.96 7.31 -14.26
CA PRO A 198 4.77 6.25 -13.28
C PRO A 198 4.66 4.85 -13.90
N LEU A 199 5.23 3.86 -13.24
CA LEU A 199 4.89 2.46 -13.37
C LEU A 199 3.71 2.17 -12.44
N GLN A 200 2.74 1.37 -12.89
CA GLN A 200 1.51 1.20 -12.15
C GLN A 200 1.11 -0.25 -11.98
N ALA A 201 0.58 -0.62 -10.81
CA ALA A 201 -0.06 -1.90 -10.57
C ALA A 201 -1.45 -1.74 -9.95
N TYR A 202 -2.36 -2.62 -10.35
CA TYR A 202 -3.70 -2.76 -9.79
C TYR A 202 -3.87 -4.12 -9.17
N PHE A 203 -4.35 -4.15 -7.92
CA PHE A 203 -4.60 -5.36 -7.15
C PHE A 203 -6.09 -5.49 -6.83
N ARG A 204 -6.68 -6.63 -7.19
CA ARG A 204 -8.09 -6.92 -6.93
C ARG A 204 -8.24 -8.27 -6.24
N ILE A 205 -8.85 -8.28 -5.06
CA ILE A 205 -9.45 -9.48 -4.46
C ILE A 205 -10.86 -9.61 -5.03
N ASN A 206 -11.29 -10.82 -5.40
CA ASN A 206 -12.65 -11.04 -5.92
C ASN A 206 -13.36 -12.21 -5.25
N THR A 207 -12.65 -13.15 -4.64
CA THR A 207 -13.23 -14.34 -4.00
C THR A 207 -13.45 -14.11 -2.50
N GLU A 208 -14.59 -14.58 -2.01
CA GLU A 208 -14.91 -14.58 -0.58
C GLU A 208 -13.92 -15.43 0.23
N ASN A 209 -13.55 -15.00 1.44
CA ASN A 209 -12.52 -15.60 2.31
C ASN A 209 -11.12 -15.70 1.65
N MET A 210 -10.86 -14.87 0.65
CA MET A 210 -9.56 -14.84 0.00
C MET A 210 -8.57 -13.98 0.78
N GLY A 211 -7.34 -14.49 0.90
CA GLY A 211 -6.18 -13.69 1.29
C GLY A 211 -5.36 -13.26 0.06
N GLN A 212 -4.89 -12.03 0.03
CA GLN A 212 -3.95 -11.52 -0.97
C GLN A 212 -2.62 -11.18 -0.29
N PHE A 213 -1.54 -11.73 -0.83
CA PHE A 213 -0.22 -11.74 -0.19
C PHE A 213 0.87 -11.32 -1.16
N GLU A 214 0.70 -10.20 -1.83
CA GLU A 214 1.67 -9.71 -2.80
C GLU A 214 3.00 -9.34 -2.14
N ARG A 215 4.08 -9.51 -2.91
CA ARG A 215 5.42 -9.09 -2.52
C ARG A 215 6.04 -8.21 -3.59
N THR A 216 6.33 -6.97 -3.24
CA THR A 216 6.89 -5.98 -4.15
C THR A 216 8.35 -5.71 -3.78
N LEU A 217 9.23 -5.73 -4.78
CA LEU A 217 10.64 -5.37 -4.66
C LEU A 217 11.00 -4.36 -5.74
N ILE A 218 11.42 -3.16 -5.32
CA ILE A 218 11.88 -2.10 -6.23
C ILE A 218 13.32 -1.77 -5.93
N ILE A 219 14.16 -1.83 -6.97
CA ILE A 219 15.58 -1.51 -6.90
C ILE A 219 15.83 -0.35 -7.87
N ALA A 220 16.16 0.81 -7.34
CA ALA A 220 16.65 1.95 -8.10
C ALA A 220 18.17 1.99 -7.97
N ASP A 221 18.87 1.70 -9.07
CA ASP A 221 20.33 1.68 -9.08
C ASP A 221 20.92 3.11 -9.06
N GLU A 222 22.22 3.24 -8.97
CA GLU A 222 22.92 4.49 -8.73
C GLU A 222 22.45 5.63 -9.65
N GLY A 223 22.02 6.75 -9.06
CA GLY A 223 21.54 7.94 -9.76
C GLY A 223 20.26 7.77 -10.58
N SER A 224 19.58 6.62 -10.47
CA SER A 224 18.31 6.35 -11.18
C SER A 224 17.10 6.98 -10.49
N GLN A 225 15.98 7.03 -11.20
CA GLN A 225 14.71 7.56 -10.66
C GLN A 225 13.52 6.74 -11.15
N VAL A 226 12.59 6.46 -10.23
CA VAL A 226 11.32 5.79 -10.54
C VAL A 226 10.20 6.29 -9.63
N HIS A 227 9.01 6.42 -10.21
CA HIS A 227 7.75 6.57 -9.50
C HIS A 227 6.89 5.33 -9.76
N TYR A 228 6.47 4.66 -8.70
CA TYR A 228 5.56 3.51 -8.77
C TYR A 228 4.26 3.84 -8.06
N VAL A 229 3.14 3.45 -8.67
CA VAL A 229 1.79 3.70 -8.16
C VAL A 229 1.04 2.38 -8.03
N GLU A 230 0.39 2.18 -6.90
CA GLU A 230 -0.37 0.98 -6.58
C GLU A 230 -1.80 1.32 -6.19
N GLY A 231 -2.76 0.68 -6.84
CA GLY A 231 -4.17 0.74 -6.50
C GLY A 231 -4.66 -0.61 -5.99
N CYS A 232 -5.37 -0.64 -4.84
CA CYS A 232 -5.89 -1.87 -4.25
C CYS A 232 -7.39 -1.75 -3.96
N SER A 233 -8.16 -2.81 -4.28
CA SER A 233 -9.60 -2.85 -4.00
C SER A 233 -10.13 -4.27 -3.76
N ALA A 234 -11.26 -4.38 -3.05
CA ALA A 234 -11.99 -5.62 -2.83
C ALA A 234 -13.50 -5.38 -2.85
N PRO A 235 -14.33 -6.40 -3.22
CA PRO A 235 -15.78 -6.35 -3.06
C PRO A 235 -16.17 -6.46 -1.58
N VAL A 236 -17.44 -6.14 -1.30
CA VAL A 236 -18.02 -6.31 0.05
C VAL A 236 -18.55 -7.72 0.20
N TYR A 237 -18.03 -8.46 1.18
CA TYR A 237 -18.52 -9.78 1.59
C TYR A 237 -18.93 -9.77 3.07
N SER A 238 -19.73 -10.78 3.46
CA SER A 238 -20.11 -11.00 4.86
C SER A 238 -19.01 -11.65 5.70
N THR A 239 -18.03 -12.26 5.04
CA THR A 239 -16.89 -12.95 5.67
C THR A 239 -15.61 -12.14 5.55
N ASP A 240 -14.67 -12.37 6.47
CA ASP A 240 -13.43 -11.66 6.52
C ASP A 240 -12.49 -12.01 5.36
N SER A 241 -11.77 -11.02 4.87
CA SER A 241 -10.69 -11.15 3.89
C SER A 241 -9.39 -10.58 4.47
N LEU A 242 -8.26 -11.17 4.08
CA LEU A 242 -6.95 -10.79 4.59
C LEU A 242 -6.04 -10.27 3.48
N HIS A 243 -5.63 -9.02 3.57
CA HIS A 243 -4.57 -8.46 2.76
C HIS A 243 -3.30 -8.32 3.59
N SER A 244 -2.22 -8.99 3.21
CA SER A 244 -0.95 -8.91 3.93
C SER A 244 0.22 -8.83 2.95
N ALA A 245 0.52 -7.61 2.52
CA ALA A 245 1.60 -7.32 1.58
C ALA A 245 2.94 -7.07 2.27
N VAL A 246 4.02 -7.32 1.54
CA VAL A 246 5.38 -6.88 1.89
C VAL A 246 5.98 -6.09 0.75
N VAL A 247 6.47 -4.88 1.05
CA VAL A 247 7.11 -3.99 0.08
C VAL A 247 8.52 -3.63 0.54
N GLU A 248 9.51 -3.98 -0.28
CA GLU A 248 10.92 -3.68 -0.06
C GLU A 248 11.45 -2.73 -1.14
N LEU A 249 11.97 -1.56 -0.72
CA LEU A 249 12.59 -0.59 -1.63
C LEU A 249 14.10 -0.48 -1.35
N VAL A 250 14.88 -0.59 -2.40
CA VAL A 250 16.34 -0.43 -2.38
C VAL A 250 16.70 0.79 -3.21
N ALA A 251 17.04 1.89 -2.55
CA ALA A 251 17.51 3.10 -3.20
C ALA A 251 19.04 3.17 -3.07
N LEU A 252 19.75 2.84 -4.15
CA LEU A 252 21.22 2.89 -4.21
C LEU A 252 21.71 4.34 -4.32
N PRO A 253 23.02 4.64 -4.21
CA PRO A 253 23.51 6.00 -4.07
C PRO A 253 22.95 6.98 -5.11
N GLY A 254 22.48 8.15 -4.66
CA GLY A 254 21.95 9.21 -5.52
C GLY A 254 20.64 8.88 -6.24
N SER A 255 20.02 7.73 -5.98
CA SER A 255 18.77 7.33 -6.62
C SER A 255 17.53 7.93 -5.93
N ARG A 256 16.40 7.91 -6.64
CA ARG A 256 15.12 8.41 -6.13
C ARG A 256 14.00 7.40 -6.38
N ILE A 257 13.27 7.05 -5.33
CA ILE A 257 12.05 6.22 -5.42
C ILE A 257 10.89 6.99 -4.81
N THR A 258 9.83 7.21 -5.58
CA THR A 258 8.52 7.62 -5.07
C THR A 258 7.57 6.43 -5.18
N TYR A 259 6.93 6.05 -4.08
CA TYR A 259 5.96 4.96 -4.02
C TYR A 259 4.61 5.49 -3.54
N THR A 260 3.64 5.48 -4.41
CA THR A 260 2.26 5.92 -4.12
C THR A 260 1.33 4.74 -3.98
N THR A 261 0.53 4.70 -2.92
CA THR A 261 -0.53 3.70 -2.73
C THR A 261 -1.87 4.37 -2.51
N ILE A 262 -2.89 3.94 -3.24
CA ILE A 262 -4.28 4.27 -2.96
C ILE A 262 -5.01 2.98 -2.64
N GLN A 263 -5.44 2.83 -1.39
CA GLN A 263 -6.15 1.65 -0.91
C GLN A 263 -7.59 2.01 -0.59
N ASN A 264 -8.52 1.31 -1.24
CA ASN A 264 -9.94 1.43 -1.01
C ASN A 264 -10.52 0.03 -0.78
N TRP A 265 -10.47 -0.40 0.48
CA TRP A 265 -10.90 -1.71 0.91
C TRP A 265 -12.33 -1.68 1.46
N SER A 266 -13.06 -2.77 1.27
CA SER A 266 -14.34 -2.99 1.94
C SER A 266 -14.17 -3.25 3.45
N ASN A 267 -15.26 -3.07 4.22
CA ASN A 267 -15.25 -3.15 5.68
C ASN A 267 -14.99 -4.56 6.28
N ASN A 268 -14.89 -5.58 5.45
CA ASN A 268 -14.55 -6.94 5.86
C ASN A 268 -13.06 -7.28 5.69
N VAL A 269 -12.22 -6.35 5.23
CA VAL A 269 -10.82 -6.59 4.95
C VAL A 269 -9.93 -6.23 6.14
N TYR A 270 -9.07 -7.16 6.55
CA TYR A 270 -7.91 -6.88 7.41
C TYR A 270 -6.69 -6.56 6.52
N ASN A 271 -6.21 -5.34 6.59
CA ASN A 271 -5.16 -4.79 5.75
C ASN A 271 -3.85 -4.65 6.54
N LEU A 272 -2.99 -5.66 6.48
CA LEU A 272 -1.84 -5.85 7.37
C LEU A 272 -0.53 -5.81 6.58
N VAL A 273 -0.07 -4.61 6.26
CA VAL A 273 1.02 -4.36 5.32
C VAL A 273 2.32 -3.99 6.03
N THR A 274 3.44 -4.56 5.57
CA THR A 274 4.79 -4.18 6.01
C THR A 274 5.56 -3.56 4.86
N LYS A 275 5.92 -2.28 4.97
CA LYS A 275 6.66 -1.51 3.96
C LYS A 275 7.97 -0.99 4.54
N ARG A 276 9.08 -1.21 3.84
CA ARG A 276 10.38 -0.69 4.27
C ARG A 276 11.29 -0.34 3.10
N ALA A 277 11.95 0.78 3.21
CA ALA A 277 12.97 1.23 2.29
C ALA A 277 14.35 1.28 2.96
N ARG A 278 15.38 1.05 2.17
CA ARG A 278 16.77 1.31 2.49
C ARG A 278 17.29 2.36 1.51
N ALA A 279 17.73 3.49 2.03
CA ALA A 279 18.27 4.61 1.26
C ALA A 279 19.78 4.75 1.52
N GLU A 280 20.59 4.59 0.47
CA GLU A 280 22.05 4.76 0.51
C GLU A 280 22.44 6.25 0.40
N ALA A 281 23.75 6.53 0.29
CA ALA A 281 24.24 7.90 0.24
C ALA A 281 23.52 8.78 -0.81
N GLU A 282 23.05 9.96 -0.39
CA GLU A 282 22.34 10.94 -1.23
C GLU A 282 21.06 10.40 -1.90
N ALA A 283 20.61 9.19 -1.55
CA ALA A 283 19.37 8.64 -2.07
C ALA A 283 18.15 9.25 -1.39
N HIS A 284 17.03 9.26 -2.10
CA HIS A 284 15.76 9.79 -1.61
C HIS A 284 14.64 8.76 -1.78
N VAL A 285 13.86 8.54 -0.72
CA VAL A 285 12.67 7.69 -0.76
C VAL A 285 11.47 8.46 -0.24
N GLU A 286 10.40 8.47 -1.02
CA GLU A 286 9.12 9.07 -0.70
C GLU A 286 8.00 8.03 -0.72
N TRP A 287 7.25 7.95 0.38
CA TRP A 287 6.02 7.17 0.49
C TRP A 287 4.82 8.10 0.49
N ILE A 288 3.86 7.86 -0.40
CA ILE A 288 2.58 8.56 -0.46
C ILE A 288 1.48 7.53 -0.24
N ASP A 289 0.80 7.59 0.89
CA ASP A 289 -0.17 6.58 1.31
C ASP A 289 -1.57 7.17 1.49
N GLY A 290 -2.52 6.70 0.69
CA GLY A 290 -3.95 6.92 0.88
C GLY A 290 -4.65 5.65 1.39
N ASN A 291 -5.29 5.73 2.55
CA ASN A 291 -5.93 4.60 3.22
C ASN A 291 -7.39 4.89 3.49
N ILE A 292 -8.29 4.19 2.79
CA ILE A 292 -9.74 4.25 2.97
C ILE A 292 -10.28 2.83 3.13
N GLY A 293 -11.32 2.67 3.92
CA GLY A 293 -11.97 1.39 4.13
C GLY A 293 -11.18 0.47 5.05
N SER A 294 -11.37 -0.84 4.86
CA SER A 294 -10.94 -1.94 5.72
C SER A 294 -11.49 -1.89 7.16
N ARG A 295 -11.76 -3.08 7.70
CA ARG A 295 -12.13 -3.23 9.12
C ARG A 295 -10.98 -2.81 10.03
N LEU A 296 -9.77 -3.18 9.64
CA LEU A 296 -8.56 -2.85 10.35
C LEU A 296 -7.37 -2.72 9.40
N THR A 297 -6.74 -1.56 9.41
CA THR A 297 -5.45 -1.34 8.73
C THR A 297 -4.32 -1.30 9.75
N MET A 298 -3.23 -2.01 9.46
CA MET A 298 -1.94 -1.85 10.12
C MET A 298 -0.87 -1.57 9.05
N LYS A 299 -0.38 -0.33 8.98
CA LYS A 299 0.59 0.06 7.97
C LYS A 299 1.53 1.16 8.46
N TYR A 300 2.83 0.86 8.51
CA TYR A 300 3.88 1.77 8.97
C TYR A 300 5.03 1.81 7.97
N PRO A 301 4.89 2.52 6.83
CA PRO A 301 6.00 2.67 5.90
C PRO A 301 7.23 3.21 6.63
N SER A 302 8.38 2.64 6.33
CA SER A 302 9.63 3.01 7.00
C SER A 302 10.75 3.28 6.02
N VAL A 303 11.67 4.19 6.40
CA VAL A 303 12.90 4.44 5.65
C VAL A 303 14.09 4.33 6.60
N TYR A 304 15.05 3.48 6.25
CA TYR A 304 16.34 3.39 6.86
C TYR A 304 17.34 4.21 6.04
N LEU A 305 17.79 5.33 6.58
CA LEU A 305 18.69 6.28 5.95
C LEU A 305 20.13 5.83 6.24
N MET A 306 20.65 4.94 5.38
CA MET A 306 21.86 4.17 5.63
C MET A 306 23.13 4.88 5.20
N GLY A 307 23.04 5.80 4.25
CA GLY A 307 24.19 6.54 3.74
C GLY A 307 24.14 8.03 4.05
N PRO A 308 25.29 8.74 4.05
CA PRO A 308 25.33 10.17 4.29
C PRO A 308 24.40 10.95 3.34
N LYS A 309 23.71 11.96 3.87
CA LYS A 309 22.77 12.83 3.14
C LYS A 309 21.57 12.10 2.52
N ALA A 310 21.32 10.84 2.88
CA ALA A 310 20.10 10.18 2.49
C ALA A 310 18.89 10.91 3.07
N SER A 311 17.76 10.87 2.34
CA SER A 311 16.54 11.55 2.76
C SER A 311 15.31 10.66 2.59
N GLY A 312 14.33 10.86 3.48
CA GLY A 312 13.07 10.10 3.46
C GLY A 312 11.87 10.98 3.73
N GLU A 313 10.78 10.73 3.02
CA GLU A 313 9.51 11.43 3.20
C GLU A 313 8.35 10.44 3.29
N VAL A 314 7.40 10.72 4.18
CA VAL A 314 6.11 10.00 4.25
C VAL A 314 4.99 11.02 4.27
N LEU A 315 4.13 10.94 3.26
CA LEU A 315 2.86 11.67 3.19
C LEU A 315 1.73 10.65 3.31
N SER A 316 0.92 10.73 4.37
CA SER A 316 -0.13 9.75 4.64
C SER A 316 -1.47 10.41 4.91
N VAL A 317 -2.53 9.85 4.32
CA VAL A 317 -3.91 10.17 4.67
C VAL A 317 -4.61 8.88 5.08
N ALA A 318 -5.30 8.89 6.23
CA ALA A 318 -6.13 7.79 6.70
C ALA A 318 -7.55 8.27 6.97
N TYR A 319 -8.54 7.57 6.43
CA TYR A 319 -9.95 7.80 6.71
C TYR A 319 -10.56 6.58 7.39
N ALA A 320 -11.18 6.77 8.54
CA ALA A 320 -11.90 5.73 9.28
C ALA A 320 -13.38 6.09 9.42
N GLY A 321 -14.24 5.29 8.81
CA GLY A 321 -15.70 5.33 8.96
C GLY A 321 -16.22 4.39 10.05
N PRO A 322 -17.55 4.12 10.08
CA PRO A 322 -18.17 3.25 11.08
C PRO A 322 -17.54 1.85 11.14
N GLY A 323 -17.15 1.42 12.34
CA GLY A 323 -16.56 0.10 12.58
C GLY A 323 -15.15 -0.10 12.01
N GLN A 324 -14.52 0.96 11.50
CA GLN A 324 -13.17 0.92 10.93
C GLN A 324 -12.12 1.38 11.93
N VAL A 325 -10.94 0.76 11.86
CA VAL A 325 -9.75 1.14 12.61
C VAL A 325 -8.57 1.30 11.64
N GLN A 326 -8.05 2.52 11.53
CA GLN A 326 -6.87 2.85 10.74
C GLN A 326 -5.68 3.07 11.67
N ASP A 327 -4.91 2.01 11.98
CA ASP A 327 -3.66 2.13 12.73
C ASP A 327 -2.51 2.29 11.72
N ALA A 328 -2.30 3.53 11.32
CA ALA A 328 -1.32 3.91 10.30
C ALA A 328 -0.28 4.87 10.91
N GLY A 329 0.92 4.90 10.33
CA GLY A 329 1.98 5.77 10.84
C GLY A 329 3.20 5.74 9.95
N ALA A 330 4.37 6.05 10.52
CA ALA A 330 5.61 6.05 9.76
C ALA A 330 6.81 5.83 10.66
N LYS A 331 7.91 5.31 10.07
CA LYS A 331 9.18 5.13 10.80
C LYS A 331 10.33 5.68 9.98
N MET A 332 11.15 6.52 10.61
CA MET A 332 12.40 7.03 10.06
C MET A 332 13.56 6.65 10.96
N VAL A 333 14.55 5.95 10.39
CA VAL A 333 15.76 5.54 11.11
C VAL A 333 16.98 6.17 10.45
N HIS A 334 17.57 7.12 11.13
CA HIS A 334 18.77 7.83 10.70
C HIS A 334 19.99 7.03 11.15
N CYS A 335 20.73 6.44 10.20
CA CYS A 335 21.90 5.58 10.45
C CYS A 335 23.21 6.21 9.99
N ALA A 336 23.17 7.37 9.34
CA ALA A 336 24.33 8.04 8.75
C ALA A 336 24.27 9.56 8.93
N PRO A 337 25.40 10.26 8.79
CA PRO A 337 25.46 11.72 8.96
C PRO A 337 24.64 12.51 7.94
N GLU A 338 24.20 13.70 8.35
CA GLU A 338 23.49 14.70 7.52
C GLU A 338 22.20 14.17 6.87
N THR A 339 21.61 13.13 7.43
CA THR A 339 20.34 12.55 6.92
C THR A 339 19.14 13.41 7.30
N THR A 340 18.12 13.42 6.43
CA THR A 340 16.91 14.22 6.65
C THR A 340 15.65 13.41 6.49
N SER A 341 14.61 13.69 7.30
CA SER A 341 13.32 13.06 7.13
C SER A 341 12.14 14.00 7.42
N THR A 342 11.05 13.76 6.69
CA THR A 342 9.77 14.47 6.89
C THR A 342 8.64 13.46 6.96
N ILE A 343 7.76 13.59 7.96
CA ILE A 343 6.54 12.80 8.08
C ILE A 343 5.36 13.75 8.19
N ILE A 344 4.42 13.66 7.26
CA ILE A 344 3.16 14.39 7.29
C ILE A 344 2.04 13.35 7.28
N SER A 345 1.31 13.24 8.38
CA SER A 345 0.19 12.32 8.54
C SER A 345 -1.09 13.10 8.80
N LYS A 346 -2.11 12.86 7.97
CA LYS A 346 -3.44 13.41 8.14
C LYS A 346 -4.43 12.29 8.36
N SER A 347 -5.28 12.43 9.36
CA SER A 347 -6.28 11.42 9.68
C SER A 347 -7.67 12.03 9.83
N ILE A 348 -8.68 11.28 9.42
CA ILE A 348 -10.09 11.69 9.46
C ILE A 348 -10.88 10.55 10.08
N SER A 349 -11.68 10.85 11.08
CA SER A 349 -12.55 9.86 11.73
C SER A 349 -14.01 10.34 11.70
N LYS A 350 -14.92 9.43 11.26
CA LYS A 350 -16.36 9.70 11.11
C LYS A 350 -17.19 8.55 11.68
N ASP A 351 -18.34 8.88 12.26
CA ASP A 351 -19.37 7.93 12.73
C ASP A 351 -18.83 6.83 13.66
N GLY A 352 -17.93 7.22 14.58
CA GLY A 352 -17.30 6.32 15.54
C GLY A 352 -16.08 5.56 15.00
N GLY A 353 -15.59 5.90 13.81
CA GLY A 353 -14.32 5.40 13.29
C GLY A 353 -13.13 5.77 14.16
N THR A 354 -12.10 4.95 14.15
CA THR A 354 -10.87 5.15 14.93
C THR A 354 -9.66 5.28 14.00
N THR A 355 -8.93 6.38 14.13
CA THR A 355 -7.60 6.53 13.52
C THR A 355 -6.53 6.55 14.60
N ALA A 356 -5.41 5.88 14.36
CA ALA A 356 -4.25 5.89 15.24
C ALA A 356 -2.98 6.15 14.43
N TYR A 357 -2.22 7.14 14.83
CA TYR A 357 -0.87 7.38 14.31
C TYR A 357 0.16 6.74 15.23
N ARG A 358 1.00 5.85 14.68
CA ARG A 358 2.18 5.30 15.37
C ARG A 358 3.43 5.71 14.63
N GLY A 359 4.22 6.60 15.22
CA GLY A 359 5.45 7.08 14.63
C GLY A 359 6.70 6.61 15.36
N LEU A 360 7.77 6.39 14.61
CA LEU A 360 9.12 6.24 15.16
C LEU A 360 10.07 7.14 14.39
N VAL A 361 10.78 8.01 15.14
CA VAL A 361 12.00 8.66 14.64
C VAL A 361 13.14 8.16 15.50
N LYS A 362 14.09 7.48 14.86
CA LYS A 362 15.28 6.99 15.54
C LYS A 362 16.53 7.61 14.89
N VAL A 363 17.39 8.19 15.71
CA VAL A 363 18.71 8.66 15.33
C VAL A 363 19.73 7.78 16.02
N GLU A 364 20.45 6.97 15.23
CA GLU A 364 21.50 6.08 15.75
C GLU A 364 22.74 6.89 16.13
N GLU A 365 23.56 6.33 17.00
CA GLU A 365 24.87 6.87 17.31
C GLU A 365 25.73 6.93 16.04
N GLY A 366 26.39 8.06 15.78
CA GLY A 366 27.13 8.33 14.55
C GLY A 366 26.34 9.02 13.44
N ALA A 367 25.00 9.15 13.56
CA ALA A 367 24.16 9.89 12.59
C ALA A 367 24.14 11.40 12.88
N THR A 368 25.33 12.02 12.91
CA THR A 368 25.53 13.43 13.22
C THR A 368 24.83 14.35 12.23
N GLY A 369 24.31 15.51 12.69
CA GLY A 369 23.61 16.48 11.85
C GLY A 369 22.27 16.01 11.29
N ALA A 370 21.68 14.93 11.84
CA ALA A 370 20.40 14.41 11.43
C ALA A 370 19.28 15.43 11.68
N LYS A 371 18.34 15.56 10.72
CA LYS A 371 17.17 16.44 10.83
C LYS A 371 15.89 15.68 10.56
N SER A 372 14.90 15.81 11.43
CA SER A 372 13.58 15.19 11.26
C SER A 372 12.46 16.16 11.62
N PHE A 373 11.42 16.17 10.80
CA PHE A 373 10.19 16.90 11.08
C PHE A 373 8.99 15.97 10.97
N VAL A 374 8.14 15.95 11.99
CA VAL A 374 6.93 15.14 12.04
C VAL A 374 5.73 16.05 12.29
N ARG A 375 4.72 15.95 11.46
CA ARG A 375 3.43 16.62 11.64
C ARG A 375 2.28 15.63 11.54
N CYS A 376 1.44 15.58 12.58
CA CYS A 376 0.29 14.72 12.65
C CYS A 376 -0.96 15.58 12.89
N ASP A 377 -1.82 15.68 11.88
CA ASP A 377 -3.08 16.42 11.97
C ASP A 377 -4.26 15.43 11.95
N ALA A 378 -5.15 15.51 12.92
CA ALA A 378 -6.37 14.71 12.99
C ALA A 378 -7.63 15.58 12.93
N LEU A 379 -8.60 15.17 12.14
CA LEU A 379 -9.90 15.80 12.01
C LEU A 379 -11.01 14.83 12.44
N LEU A 380 -11.74 15.17 13.49
CA LEU A 380 -12.91 14.45 13.97
C LEU A 380 -14.17 15.08 13.39
N LEU A 381 -15.01 14.27 12.74
CA LEU A 381 -16.24 14.76 12.12
C LEU A 381 -17.45 14.69 13.07
N ASP A 382 -17.32 13.98 14.18
CA ASP A 382 -18.37 13.81 15.19
C ASP A 382 -17.78 13.53 16.59
N GLU A 383 -18.65 13.39 17.59
CA GLU A 383 -18.25 13.19 19.00
C GLU A 383 -17.91 11.73 19.36
N LYS A 384 -18.29 10.76 18.52
CA LYS A 384 -18.07 9.33 18.78
C LYS A 384 -16.76 8.85 18.19
N SER A 385 -16.25 9.60 17.22
CA SER A 385 -15.02 9.28 16.51
C SER A 385 -13.79 9.48 17.39
N VAL A 386 -12.76 8.65 17.15
CA VAL A 386 -11.55 8.62 17.97
C VAL A 386 -10.32 8.86 17.11
N SER A 387 -9.39 9.66 17.62
CA SER A 387 -8.04 9.78 17.08
C SER A 387 -7.00 9.57 18.18
N GLU A 388 -6.05 8.69 17.95
CA GLU A 388 -4.95 8.37 18.84
C GLU A 388 -3.61 8.77 18.20
N THR A 389 -2.71 9.38 18.97
CA THR A 389 -1.36 9.70 18.51
C THR A 389 -0.34 9.09 19.45
N ARG A 390 0.54 8.24 18.91
CA ARG A 390 1.56 7.49 19.67
C ARG A 390 2.95 7.68 19.05
N PRO A 391 3.54 8.87 19.19
CA PRO A 391 4.87 9.14 18.71
C PRO A 391 5.91 8.48 19.62
N TYR A 392 6.98 8.00 19.02
CA TYR A 392 8.14 7.48 19.73
C TYR A 392 9.43 8.02 19.10
N MET A 393 10.34 8.50 19.93
CA MET A 393 11.59 9.09 19.49
C MET A 393 12.77 8.51 20.30
N GLU A 394 13.77 8.03 19.58
CA GLU A 394 15.05 7.59 20.14
C GLU A 394 16.15 8.44 19.51
N VAL A 395 16.87 9.22 20.30
CA VAL A 395 17.89 10.16 19.80
C VAL A 395 19.24 9.81 20.41
N GLY A 396 20.12 9.24 19.59
CA GLY A 396 21.49 8.86 19.96
C GLY A 396 22.52 9.96 19.75
N GLU A 397 22.19 11.07 19.05
CA GLU A 397 23.10 12.17 18.76
C GLU A 397 22.66 13.50 19.36
N GLN A 398 23.62 14.27 19.88
CA GLN A 398 23.35 15.54 20.54
C GLN A 398 23.07 16.70 19.58
N ASP A 399 23.60 16.63 18.36
CA ASP A 399 23.43 17.65 17.30
C ASP A 399 22.24 17.37 16.36
N ALA A 400 21.43 16.35 16.68
CA ALA A 400 20.21 16.07 15.93
C ALA A 400 19.15 17.16 16.16
N SER A 401 18.47 17.56 15.09
CA SER A 401 17.37 18.52 15.11
C SER A 401 16.05 17.82 14.81
N ILE A 402 15.17 17.67 15.80
CA ILE A 402 13.90 16.96 15.65
C ILE A 402 12.75 17.87 16.07
N GLY A 403 11.78 18.07 15.15
CA GLY A 403 10.52 18.75 15.40
C GLY A 403 9.36 17.76 15.34
N HIS A 404 8.40 17.86 16.28
CA HIS A 404 7.16 17.12 16.21
C HIS A 404 5.98 18.05 16.59
N GLU A 405 5.01 18.11 15.68
CA GLU A 405 3.76 18.83 15.87
C GLU A 405 2.58 17.86 15.75
N ALA A 406 1.60 17.96 16.65
CA ALA A 406 0.37 17.20 16.57
C ALA A 406 -0.82 18.09 16.82
N THR A 407 -1.83 18.01 15.96
CA THR A 407 -3.09 18.72 16.13
C THR A 407 -4.26 17.76 16.05
N VAL A 408 -5.25 17.95 16.92
CA VAL A 408 -6.54 17.26 16.83
C VAL A 408 -7.62 18.33 16.84
N SER A 409 -8.42 18.37 15.80
CA SER A 409 -9.53 19.31 15.66
C SER A 409 -10.84 18.59 15.38
N LYS A 410 -11.94 19.15 15.86
CA LYS A 410 -13.30 18.77 15.45
C LYS A 410 -13.80 19.80 14.45
N ILE A 411 -14.61 19.40 13.48
CA ILE A 411 -15.31 20.34 12.59
C ILE A 411 -16.16 21.28 13.45
N GLY A 412 -15.96 22.59 13.26
CA GLY A 412 -16.73 23.62 13.96
C GLY A 412 -18.14 23.76 13.39
N ASP A 413 -19.15 23.78 14.27
CA ASP A 413 -20.54 24.00 13.88
C ASP A 413 -20.71 25.33 13.11
N ASP A 414 -19.95 26.36 13.46
CA ASP A 414 -19.94 27.64 12.75
C ASP A 414 -19.45 27.55 11.30
N GLN A 415 -18.46 26.69 11.04
CA GLN A 415 -17.95 26.46 9.67
C GLN A 415 -19.00 25.74 8.83
N LEU A 416 -19.63 24.69 9.37
CA LEU A 416 -20.71 23.98 8.72
C LEU A 416 -21.89 24.92 8.45
N PHE A 417 -22.33 25.66 9.46
CA PHE A 417 -23.42 26.62 9.34
C PHE A 417 -23.15 27.66 8.26
N TYR A 418 -21.93 28.22 8.21
CA TYR A 418 -21.55 29.19 7.17
C TYR A 418 -21.67 28.60 5.75
N LEU A 419 -21.13 27.39 5.52
CA LEU A 419 -21.18 26.75 4.23
C LEU A 419 -22.63 26.36 3.83
N MET A 420 -23.40 25.84 4.77
CA MET A 420 -24.81 25.51 4.57
C MET A 420 -25.66 26.76 4.29
N SER A 421 -25.37 27.90 4.93
CA SER A 421 -26.03 29.17 4.65
C SER A 421 -25.76 29.71 3.22
N ARG A 422 -24.72 29.18 2.55
CA ARG A 422 -24.38 29.46 1.16
C ARG A 422 -25.03 28.49 0.17
N GLY A 423 -25.88 27.58 0.65
CA GLY A 423 -26.68 26.66 -0.17
C GLY A 423 -26.10 25.27 -0.34
N LEU A 424 -25.04 24.93 0.39
CA LEU A 424 -24.51 23.56 0.41
C LEU A 424 -25.35 22.68 1.35
N THR A 425 -25.49 21.40 1.01
CA THR A 425 -25.97 20.39 1.97
C THR A 425 -24.91 20.16 3.03
N GLU A 426 -25.28 19.59 4.18
CA GLU A 426 -24.33 19.25 5.25
C GLU A 426 -23.22 18.34 4.72
N SER A 427 -23.56 17.30 3.96
CA SER A 427 -22.60 16.38 3.34
C SER A 427 -21.62 17.11 2.40
N GLN A 428 -22.10 18.00 1.55
CA GLN A 428 -21.26 18.81 0.67
C GLN A 428 -20.33 19.75 1.45
N ALA A 429 -20.84 20.37 2.53
CA ALA A 429 -20.05 21.23 3.39
C ALA A 429 -18.93 20.45 4.09
N MET A 430 -19.25 19.27 4.65
CA MET A 430 -18.26 18.38 5.23
C MET A 430 -17.21 17.93 4.21
N GLY A 431 -17.64 17.48 3.03
CA GLY A 431 -16.74 17.07 1.95
C GLY A 431 -15.77 18.18 1.55
N MET A 432 -16.26 19.42 1.47
CA MET A 432 -15.42 20.58 1.15
C MET A 432 -14.35 20.86 2.21
N ILE A 433 -14.72 20.76 3.50
CA ILE A 433 -13.77 20.93 4.62
C ILE A 433 -12.72 19.82 4.62
N VAL A 434 -13.16 18.57 4.43
CA VAL A 434 -12.28 17.40 4.40
C VAL A 434 -11.32 17.49 3.21
N ASN A 435 -11.80 17.83 2.01
CA ASN A 435 -10.94 18.01 0.84
C ASN A 435 -9.90 19.11 1.05
N GLY A 436 -10.27 20.23 1.69
CA GLY A 436 -9.33 21.28 2.05
C GLY A 436 -8.29 20.81 3.09
N PHE A 437 -8.69 19.96 4.04
CA PHE A 437 -7.79 19.40 5.04
C PHE A 437 -6.72 18.48 4.44
N ILE A 438 -7.07 17.66 3.46
CA ILE A 438 -6.15 16.70 2.83
C ILE A 438 -5.41 17.27 1.60
N GLU A 439 -5.79 18.46 1.12
CA GLU A 439 -5.25 19.07 -0.10
C GLU A 439 -3.70 19.08 -0.17
N PRO A 440 -2.94 19.36 0.91
CA PRO A 440 -1.48 19.31 0.86
C PRO A 440 -0.90 17.97 0.42
N VAL A 441 -1.61 16.86 0.71
CA VAL A 441 -1.21 15.51 0.26
C VAL A 441 -1.73 15.21 -1.14
N THR A 442 -2.97 15.58 -1.44
CA THR A 442 -3.56 15.30 -2.77
C THR A 442 -2.87 16.05 -3.90
N ARG A 443 -2.28 17.22 -3.62
CA ARG A 443 -1.48 17.99 -4.60
C ARG A 443 -0.21 17.27 -5.06
N THR A 444 0.31 16.32 -4.29
CA THR A 444 1.51 15.55 -4.64
C THR A 444 1.19 14.32 -5.50
N LEU A 445 -0.10 13.95 -5.57
CA LEU A 445 -0.56 12.84 -6.39
C LEU A 445 -0.56 13.24 -7.89
N PRO A 446 -0.30 12.30 -8.81
CA PRO A 446 -0.68 12.48 -10.20
C PRO A 446 -2.16 12.89 -10.30
N MET A 447 -2.50 13.74 -11.29
CA MET A 447 -3.82 14.39 -11.35
C MET A 447 -4.99 13.39 -11.32
N GLU A 448 -4.85 12.27 -12.00
CA GLU A 448 -5.86 11.21 -12.08
C GLU A 448 -6.15 10.63 -10.70
N TYR A 449 -5.11 10.37 -9.91
CA TYR A 449 -5.23 9.84 -8.54
C TYR A 449 -5.75 10.88 -7.55
N ALA A 450 -5.40 12.15 -7.73
CA ALA A 450 -5.95 13.23 -6.91
C ALA A 450 -7.46 13.37 -7.11
N VAL A 451 -7.95 13.23 -8.34
CA VAL A 451 -9.38 13.25 -8.67
C VAL A 451 -10.09 12.03 -8.08
N GLU A 452 -9.53 10.82 -8.27
CA GLU A 452 -10.08 9.60 -7.71
C GLU A 452 -10.15 9.66 -6.18
N TRP A 453 -9.08 10.12 -5.54
CA TRP A 453 -9.03 10.28 -4.09
C TRP A 453 -10.11 11.25 -3.56
N SER A 454 -10.23 12.42 -4.17
CA SER A 454 -11.25 13.40 -3.79
C SER A 454 -12.66 12.82 -3.93
N ARG A 455 -12.91 12.08 -5.00
CA ARG A 455 -14.18 11.39 -5.23
C ARG A 455 -14.46 10.30 -4.18
N LEU A 456 -13.47 9.48 -3.83
CA LEU A 456 -13.63 8.48 -2.77
C LEU A 456 -14.01 9.12 -1.44
N ILE A 457 -13.40 10.23 -1.08
CA ILE A 457 -13.75 10.99 0.11
C ILE A 457 -15.19 11.52 0.04
N GLU A 458 -15.63 12.08 -1.09
CA GLU A 458 -17.00 12.54 -1.29
C GLU A 458 -18.02 11.41 -1.09
N LEU A 459 -17.77 10.25 -1.67
CA LEU A 459 -18.62 9.07 -1.50
C LEU A 459 -18.69 8.59 -0.04
N GLN A 460 -17.58 8.66 0.69
CA GLN A 460 -17.55 8.37 2.14
C GLN A 460 -18.36 9.41 2.93
N MET A 461 -18.36 10.68 2.52
CA MET A 461 -19.17 11.71 3.17
C MET A 461 -20.68 11.50 2.94
N GLU A 462 -21.07 11.05 1.76
CA GLU A 462 -22.48 10.74 1.41
C GLU A 462 -23.00 9.44 2.06
N GLY A 463 -22.13 8.63 2.68
CA GLY A 463 -22.49 7.33 3.23
C GLY A 463 -22.82 6.27 2.16
N SER A 464 -22.39 6.50 0.92
CA SER A 464 -22.71 5.64 -0.23
C SER A 464 -21.78 4.42 -0.35
N ILE A 465 -20.75 4.33 0.49
CA ILE A 465 -19.78 3.23 0.52
C ILE A 465 -19.76 2.66 1.95
N GLY A 466 -20.20 1.44 2.12
CA GLY A 466 -20.20 0.71 3.38
C GLY A 466 -20.01 -0.78 3.14
#